data_812a015501676cde13a156bad995553a
#
_entry.id   812a015501676cde13a156bad995553a
#
_cell.length_a   1.000
_cell.length_b   1.000
_cell.length_c   1.000
_cell.angle_alpha   90.00
_cell.angle_beta   90.00
_cell.angle_gamma   90.00
#
_symmetry.space_group_name_H-M   'P 1'
#
loop_
_entity.id
_entity.type
_entity.pdbx_description
1 polymer ?
#
loop_
_entity_poly.entity_id
_entity_poly.type
_entity_poly.pdbx_seq_one_letter_code
_entity_poly.pdbx_strand_id
1 'polypeptide(L)'
;MKKAAELIEQLLLLRCQMGDKDALAELIDRYERPLRYFINRLLDDSGQTDDIFQDTWLTVIQRIHGLREIDAFPAWLYRIARNKVYQQLRKKRKVSGLDENIAIEDHAEDDDFSGEDAAKIHKCLKELPPEYREVLMLRFLEQMPYQHIAHVLNCKLGTVRSRLYYAKIALKKELEK
;
A
#
# COMPACT_ATOMS: atom_id res chain seq x y z
N MET A 1 23.85 5.47 4.87
CA MET A 1 22.66 6.23 4.46
C MET A 1 21.36 5.57 4.92
N LYS A 2 21.11 4.28 4.70
CA LYS A 2 19.84 3.60 5.11
C LYS A 2 19.59 3.68 6.63
N LYS A 3 20.59 3.37 7.48
CA LYS A 3 20.48 3.48 8.94
C LYS A 3 20.12 4.89 9.44
N ALA A 4 20.64 5.93 8.80
CA ALA A 4 20.33 7.30 9.19
C ALA A 4 18.86 7.65 8.88
N ALA A 5 18.33 7.21 7.73
CA ALA A 5 16.93 7.40 7.38
C ALA A 5 15.98 6.64 8.32
N GLU A 6 16.33 5.42 8.70
CA GLU A 6 15.59 4.62 9.68
C GLU A 6 15.58 5.30 11.06
N LEU A 7 16.70 5.85 11.51
CA LEU A 7 16.78 6.55 12.80
C LEU A 7 15.96 7.86 12.81
N ILE A 8 15.98 8.61 11.69
CA ILE A 8 15.16 9.82 11.54
C ILE A 8 13.68 9.47 11.62
N GLU A 9 13.26 8.39 10.96
CA GLU A 9 11.88 7.93 11.00
C GLU A 9 11.45 7.48 12.40
N GLN A 10 12.29 6.74 13.11
CA GLN A 10 12.04 6.35 14.50
C GLN A 10 11.87 7.57 15.40
N LEU A 11 12.73 8.58 15.27
CA LEU A 11 12.63 9.83 16.03
C LEU A 11 11.35 10.58 15.72
N LEU A 12 10.97 10.64 14.44
CA LEU A 12 9.73 11.26 13.99
C LEU A 12 8.50 10.59 14.61
N LEU A 13 8.48 9.25 14.62
CA LEU A 13 7.41 8.46 15.21
C LEU A 13 7.30 8.66 16.72
N LEU A 14 8.43 8.72 17.43
CA LEU A 14 8.45 9.04 18.87
C LEU A 14 7.85 10.42 19.15
N ARG A 15 8.21 11.43 18.36
CA ARG A 15 7.61 12.76 18.45
C ARG A 15 6.10 12.74 18.20
N CYS A 16 5.65 11.98 17.22
CA CYS A 16 4.21 11.78 16.96
C CYS A 16 3.50 11.15 18.17
N GLN A 17 4.12 10.16 18.81
CA GLN A 17 3.58 9.54 20.02
C GLN A 17 3.49 10.52 21.21
N MET A 18 4.35 11.52 21.25
CA MET A 18 4.31 12.61 22.24
C MET A 18 3.28 13.70 21.91
N GLY A 19 2.54 13.56 20.80
CA GLY A 19 1.52 14.51 20.39
C GLY A 19 2.04 15.70 19.57
N ASP A 20 3.25 15.63 19.05
CA ASP A 20 3.84 16.67 18.19
C ASP A 20 3.12 16.70 16.83
N LYS A 21 2.39 17.80 16.58
CA LYS A 21 1.59 17.97 15.36
C LYS A 21 2.45 18.19 14.11
N ASP A 22 3.59 18.85 14.26
CA ASP A 22 4.49 19.12 13.15
C ASP A 22 5.17 17.81 12.71
N ALA A 23 5.55 16.96 13.67
CA ALA A 23 6.05 15.62 13.40
C ALA A 23 5.00 14.74 12.68
N LEU A 24 3.73 14.87 13.08
CA LEU A 24 2.65 14.14 12.42
C LEU A 24 2.44 14.61 10.97
N ALA A 25 2.48 15.93 10.72
CA ALA A 25 2.39 16.48 9.37
C ALA A 25 3.55 15.99 8.47
N GLU A 26 4.78 15.99 8.99
CA GLU A 26 5.95 15.46 8.29
C GLU A 26 5.81 13.95 8.00
N LEU A 27 5.26 13.19 8.94
CA LEU A 27 5.02 11.75 8.76
C LEU A 27 3.97 11.49 7.67
N ILE A 28 2.89 12.27 7.64
CA ILE A 28 1.85 12.19 6.60
C ILE A 28 2.46 12.50 5.23
N ASP A 29 3.20 13.60 5.09
CA ASP A 29 3.84 14.01 3.86
C ASP A 29 4.78 12.93 3.31
N ARG A 30 5.59 12.33 4.19
CA ARG A 30 6.51 11.25 3.82
C ARG A 30 5.81 10.04 3.20
N TYR A 31 4.63 9.67 3.69
CA TYR A 31 3.87 8.51 3.23
C TYR A 31 2.76 8.86 2.24
N GLU A 32 2.51 10.14 1.96
CA GLU A 32 1.39 10.56 1.11
C GLU A 32 1.42 9.88 -0.25
N ARG A 33 2.48 10.12 -1.01
CA ARG A 33 2.60 9.60 -2.37
C ARG A 33 2.60 8.06 -2.44
N PRO A 34 3.45 7.33 -1.71
CA PRO A 34 3.48 5.87 -1.79
C PRO A 34 2.19 5.22 -1.27
N LEU A 35 1.60 5.74 -0.20
CA LEU A 35 0.37 5.17 0.35
C LEU A 35 -0.84 5.40 -0.56
N ARG A 36 -0.98 6.60 -1.14
CA ARG A 36 -2.01 6.90 -2.15
C ARG A 36 -1.89 5.99 -3.36
N TYR A 37 -0.67 5.81 -3.86
CA TYR A 37 -0.40 4.89 -4.95
C TYR A 37 -0.86 3.46 -4.62
N PHE A 38 -0.47 2.94 -3.45
CA PHE A 38 -0.86 1.61 -2.99
C PHE A 38 -2.39 1.46 -2.92
N ILE A 39 -3.09 2.42 -2.29
CA ILE A 39 -4.55 2.42 -2.17
C ILE A 39 -5.21 2.43 -3.55
N ASN A 40 -4.78 3.33 -4.43
CA ASN A 40 -5.33 3.48 -5.77
C ASN A 40 -5.19 2.19 -6.59
N ARG A 41 -4.02 1.53 -6.51
CA ARG A 41 -3.78 0.28 -7.23
C ARG A 41 -4.59 -0.92 -6.72
N LEU A 42 -5.08 -0.86 -5.49
CA LEU A 42 -5.97 -1.89 -4.93
C LEU A 42 -7.44 -1.63 -5.21
N LEU A 43 -7.83 -0.37 -5.35
CA LEU A 43 -9.23 0.00 -5.57
C LEU A 43 -9.69 -0.17 -7.02
N ASP A 44 -8.78 -0.09 -7.96
CA ASP A 44 -9.07 0.06 -9.40
C ASP A 44 -10.01 1.28 -9.71
N ASP A 45 -10.19 2.20 -8.75
CA ASP A 45 -11.06 3.38 -8.82
C ASP A 45 -10.43 4.53 -8.03
N SER A 46 -9.95 5.56 -8.72
CA SER A 46 -9.27 6.71 -8.13
C SER A 46 -10.19 7.58 -7.25
N GLY A 47 -11.50 7.59 -7.52
CA GLY A 47 -12.45 8.48 -6.83
C GLY A 47 -12.60 8.25 -5.32
N GLN A 48 -12.12 7.12 -4.78
CA GLN A 48 -12.22 6.79 -3.35
C GLN A 48 -10.86 6.74 -2.65
N THR A 49 -9.78 7.00 -3.38
CA THR A 49 -8.43 6.96 -2.81
C THR A 49 -8.26 7.96 -1.68
N ASP A 50 -8.78 9.18 -1.86
CA ASP A 50 -8.67 10.26 -0.87
C ASP A 50 -9.40 9.93 0.42
N ASP A 51 -10.60 9.41 0.33
CA ASP A 51 -11.40 9.04 1.50
C ASP A 51 -10.69 7.94 2.31
N ILE A 52 -10.17 6.91 1.63
CA ILE A 52 -9.46 5.82 2.29
C ILE A 52 -8.14 6.29 2.88
N PHE A 53 -7.42 7.18 2.19
CA PHE A 53 -6.20 7.79 2.69
C PHE A 53 -6.47 8.57 3.99
N GLN A 54 -7.45 9.47 3.99
CA GLN A 54 -7.84 10.24 5.17
C GLN A 54 -8.29 9.33 6.31
N ASP A 55 -9.15 8.37 6.05
CA ASP A 55 -9.61 7.38 7.03
C ASP A 55 -8.47 6.55 7.63
N THR A 56 -7.45 6.25 6.82
CA THR A 56 -6.26 5.54 7.29
C THR A 56 -5.51 6.39 8.30
N TRP A 57 -5.25 7.66 7.98
CA TRP A 57 -4.56 8.58 8.89
C TRP A 57 -5.36 8.91 10.14
N LEU A 58 -6.67 9.03 10.07
CA LEU A 58 -7.51 9.16 11.26
C LEU A 58 -7.33 7.97 12.21
N THR A 59 -7.26 6.75 11.66
CA THR A 59 -6.99 5.55 12.46
C THR A 59 -5.57 5.55 13.05
N VAL A 60 -4.58 6.00 12.29
CA VAL A 60 -3.19 6.16 12.75
C VAL A 60 -3.13 7.13 13.92
N ILE A 61 -3.70 8.32 13.78
CA ILE A 61 -3.71 9.36 14.81
C ILE A 61 -4.32 8.84 16.12
N GLN A 62 -5.41 8.11 16.03
CA GLN A 62 -6.09 7.54 17.21
C GLN A 62 -5.28 6.45 17.91
N ARG A 63 -4.40 5.74 17.20
CA ARG A 63 -3.76 4.52 17.71
C ARG A 63 -2.24 4.58 17.80
N ILE A 64 -1.59 5.61 17.26
CA ILE A 64 -0.14 5.73 17.21
C ILE A 64 0.52 5.69 18.59
N HIS A 65 -0.15 6.22 19.61
CA HIS A 65 0.34 6.19 21.00
C HIS A 65 0.49 4.77 21.55
N GLY A 66 -0.25 3.81 21.04
CA GLY A 66 -0.20 2.39 21.42
C GLY A 66 0.79 1.55 20.62
N LEU A 67 1.46 2.11 19.61
CA LEU A 67 2.41 1.40 18.79
C LEU A 67 3.69 1.12 19.59
N ARG A 68 3.95 -0.17 19.89
CA ARG A 68 5.13 -0.59 20.69
C ARG A 68 6.38 -0.77 19.84
N GLU A 69 6.21 -1.33 18.64
CA GLU A 69 7.32 -1.62 17.71
C GLU A 69 7.36 -0.54 16.62
N ILE A 70 8.19 0.47 16.84
CA ILE A 70 8.32 1.62 15.94
C ILE A 70 8.78 1.17 14.55
N ASP A 71 9.68 0.21 14.46
CA ASP A 71 10.19 -0.34 13.20
C ASP A 71 9.11 -1.05 12.36
N ALA A 72 8.03 -1.48 13.01
CA ALA A 72 6.89 -2.09 12.34
C ALA A 72 5.87 -1.06 11.82
N PHE A 73 6.10 0.24 12.02
CA PHE A 73 5.16 1.29 11.61
C PHE A 73 4.77 1.21 10.14
N PRO A 74 5.68 1.07 9.17
CA PRO A 74 5.30 0.96 7.76
C PRO A 74 4.34 -0.21 7.53
N ALA A 75 4.65 -1.39 8.06
CA ALA A 75 3.79 -2.55 7.93
C ALA A 75 2.43 -2.36 8.60
N TRP A 76 2.39 -1.71 9.75
CA TRP A 76 1.16 -1.39 10.46
C TRP A 76 0.28 -0.38 9.68
N LEU A 77 0.89 0.68 9.12
CA LEU A 77 0.22 1.67 8.28
C LEU A 77 -0.42 1.03 7.04
N TYR A 78 0.37 0.27 6.27
CA TYR A 78 -0.11 -0.40 5.05
C TYR A 78 -1.18 -1.45 5.35
N ARG A 79 -1.11 -2.14 6.49
CA ARG A 79 -2.16 -3.06 6.94
C ARG A 79 -3.47 -2.33 7.22
N ILE A 80 -3.44 -1.15 7.84
CA ILE A 80 -4.63 -0.33 8.07
C ILE A 80 -5.25 0.06 6.73
N ALA A 81 -4.45 0.63 5.83
CA ALA A 81 -4.91 1.05 4.51
C ALA A 81 -5.54 -0.11 3.73
N ARG A 82 -4.83 -1.25 3.64
CA ARG A 82 -5.31 -2.46 2.99
C ARG A 82 -6.65 -2.92 3.54
N ASN A 83 -6.79 -2.98 4.86
CA ASN A 83 -8.04 -3.40 5.49
C ASN A 83 -9.21 -2.48 5.13
N LYS A 84 -8.98 -1.16 5.05
CA LYS A 84 -10.00 -0.19 4.65
C LYS A 84 -10.39 -0.34 3.18
N VAL A 85 -9.42 -0.55 2.29
CA VAL A 85 -9.68 -0.86 0.87
C VAL A 85 -10.60 -2.09 0.74
N TYR A 86 -10.22 -3.20 1.36
CA TYR A 86 -11.04 -4.43 1.28
C TYR A 86 -12.40 -4.29 1.96
N GLN A 87 -12.52 -3.50 3.01
CA GLN A 87 -13.81 -3.17 3.61
C GLN A 87 -14.69 -2.40 2.63
N GLN A 88 -14.13 -1.44 1.91
CA GLN A 88 -14.86 -0.65 0.91
C GLN A 88 -15.28 -1.51 -0.29
N LEU A 89 -14.40 -2.34 -0.82
CA LEU A 89 -14.72 -3.27 -1.90
C LEU A 89 -15.86 -4.23 -1.52
N ARG A 90 -15.87 -4.73 -0.28
CA ARG A 90 -16.96 -5.57 0.24
C ARG A 90 -18.29 -4.82 0.35
N LYS A 91 -18.27 -3.54 0.76
CA LYS A 91 -19.48 -2.70 0.80
C LYS A 91 -20.05 -2.49 -0.60
N LYS A 92 -19.20 -2.16 -1.60
CA LYS A 92 -19.63 -2.01 -3.00
C LYS A 92 -20.31 -3.28 -3.54
N ARG A 93 -19.72 -4.44 -3.34
CA ARG A 93 -20.30 -5.73 -3.75
C ARG A 93 -21.67 -5.99 -3.14
N LYS A 94 -21.88 -5.65 -1.87
CA LYS A 94 -23.16 -5.83 -1.19
C LYS A 94 -24.25 -4.90 -1.74
N VAL A 95 -23.89 -3.68 -2.14
CA VAL A 95 -24.86 -2.68 -2.66
C VAL A 95 -25.22 -2.96 -4.11
N SER A 96 -24.29 -3.43 -4.94
CA SER A 96 -24.52 -3.67 -6.37
C SER A 96 -25.24 -4.97 -6.68
N GLY A 97 -25.39 -5.90 -5.72
CA GLY A 97 -26.10 -7.19 -5.95
C GLY A 97 -25.55 -8.03 -7.11
N LEU A 98 -24.39 -7.68 -7.65
CA LEU A 98 -23.80 -8.26 -8.85
C LEU A 98 -22.59 -9.10 -8.47
N ASP A 99 -22.71 -10.38 -8.72
CA ASP A 99 -21.59 -11.26 -8.99
C ASP A 99 -21.00 -10.88 -10.36
N GLU A 100 -19.66 -10.78 -10.39
CA GLU A 100 -18.78 -10.80 -11.56
C GLU A 100 -18.75 -9.59 -12.52
N ASN A 101 -17.48 -9.13 -12.74
CA ASN A 101 -16.95 -8.38 -13.89
C ASN A 101 -17.63 -7.05 -14.24
N ILE A 102 -17.29 -6.02 -13.48
CA ILE A 102 -17.36 -4.65 -14.02
C ILE A 102 -15.95 -4.28 -14.48
N ALA A 103 -15.78 -4.22 -15.79
CA ALA A 103 -14.68 -3.48 -16.41
C ALA A 103 -14.89 -2.00 -16.08
N ILE A 104 -14.09 -1.46 -15.18
CA ILE A 104 -14.15 -0.05 -14.79
C ILE A 104 -13.21 0.70 -15.72
N GLU A 105 -13.76 1.68 -16.45
CA GLU A 105 -12.97 2.60 -17.26
C GLU A 105 -11.98 3.37 -16.39
N ASP A 106 -10.77 3.42 -16.89
CA ASP A 106 -9.57 3.92 -16.23
C ASP A 106 -9.47 5.44 -16.35
N HIS A 107 -9.72 6.16 -15.28
CA HIS A 107 -9.22 7.52 -15.10
C HIS A 107 -8.03 7.47 -14.15
N ALA A 108 -6.92 6.90 -14.66
CA ALA A 108 -5.63 7.01 -13.99
C ALA A 108 -5.14 8.44 -14.18
N GLU A 109 -5.22 9.26 -13.14
CA GLU A 109 -4.32 10.40 -13.03
C GLU A 109 -2.90 9.83 -12.98
N ASP A 110 -2.09 10.20 -13.96
CA ASP A 110 -0.70 9.80 -14.10
C ASP A 110 0.08 10.27 -12.87
N ASP A 111 0.30 9.36 -11.93
CA ASP A 111 1.33 9.53 -10.93
C ASP A 111 2.68 9.61 -11.66
N ASP A 112 3.29 10.79 -11.59
CA ASP A 112 4.52 11.22 -12.24
C ASP A 112 5.73 10.33 -11.85
N PHE A 113 5.75 9.11 -12.35
CA PHE A 113 6.93 8.29 -12.46
C PHE A 113 7.51 8.54 -13.86
N SER A 114 8.44 9.47 -13.96
CA SER A 114 9.09 9.86 -15.19
C SER A 114 9.88 8.70 -15.81
N GLY A 115 9.32 8.11 -16.86
CA GLY A 115 9.99 7.14 -17.72
C GLY A 115 9.00 6.19 -18.40
N GLU A 116 9.18 5.92 -19.68
CA GLU A 116 8.39 4.93 -20.45
C GLU A 116 8.38 3.55 -19.78
N ASP A 117 9.50 3.16 -19.15
CA ASP A 117 9.63 1.88 -18.43
C ASP A 117 8.76 1.83 -17.17
N ALA A 118 8.64 2.95 -16.45
CA ALA A 118 7.78 3.01 -15.26
C ALA A 118 6.31 2.89 -15.65
N ALA A 119 5.85 3.60 -16.67
CA ALA A 119 4.48 3.50 -17.17
C ALA A 119 4.15 2.07 -17.64
N LYS A 120 5.11 1.41 -18.32
CA LYS A 120 4.96 0.01 -18.74
C LYS A 120 4.81 -0.93 -17.53
N ILE A 121 5.65 -0.78 -16.50
CA ILE A 121 5.56 -1.58 -15.28
C ILE A 121 4.21 -1.37 -14.59
N HIS A 122 3.75 -0.12 -14.49
CA HIS A 122 2.44 0.20 -13.89
C HIS A 122 1.28 -0.46 -14.64
N LYS A 123 1.32 -0.43 -15.97
CA LYS A 123 0.33 -1.13 -16.80
C LYS A 123 0.35 -2.63 -16.53
N CYS A 124 1.54 -3.24 -16.54
CA CYS A 124 1.67 -4.68 -16.27
C CYS A 124 1.19 -5.06 -14.86
N LEU A 125 1.43 -4.22 -13.85
CA LEU A 125 0.94 -4.47 -12.48
C LEU A 125 -0.60 -4.52 -12.43
N LYS A 126 -1.30 -3.73 -13.25
CA LYS A 126 -2.76 -3.72 -13.33
C LYS A 126 -3.34 -5.05 -13.81
N GLU A 127 -2.66 -5.68 -14.77
CA GLU A 127 -3.09 -6.96 -15.34
C GLU A 127 -2.87 -8.16 -14.41
N LEU A 128 -2.13 -7.97 -13.31
CA LEU A 128 -1.85 -9.03 -12.36
C LEU A 128 -3.02 -9.25 -11.38
N PRO A 129 -3.23 -10.49 -10.90
CA PRO A 129 -4.10 -10.76 -9.79
C PRO A 129 -3.78 -9.87 -8.58
N PRO A 130 -4.80 -9.41 -7.81
CA PRO A 130 -4.60 -8.50 -6.68
C PRO A 130 -3.53 -8.98 -5.68
N GLU A 131 -3.50 -10.26 -5.33
CA GLU A 131 -2.52 -10.83 -4.42
C GLU A 131 -1.07 -10.80 -4.92
N TYR A 132 -0.87 -10.82 -6.25
CA TYR A 132 0.46 -10.69 -6.86
C TYR A 132 0.88 -9.22 -6.91
N ARG A 133 -0.06 -8.35 -7.24
CA ARG A 133 0.13 -6.90 -7.24
C ARG A 133 0.53 -6.38 -5.88
N GLU A 134 -0.21 -6.76 -4.82
CA GLU A 134 0.07 -6.38 -3.43
C GLU A 134 1.49 -6.76 -3.01
N VAL A 135 1.86 -8.03 -3.20
CA VAL A 135 3.15 -8.52 -2.71
C VAL A 135 4.32 -7.90 -3.47
N LEU A 136 4.16 -7.60 -4.77
CA LEU A 136 5.18 -6.90 -5.56
C LEU A 136 5.34 -5.44 -5.11
N MET A 137 4.24 -4.71 -4.92
CA MET A 137 4.30 -3.33 -4.44
C MET A 137 4.98 -3.25 -3.07
N LEU A 138 4.54 -4.05 -2.10
CA LEU A 138 5.13 -4.05 -0.75
C LEU A 138 6.61 -4.43 -0.76
N ARG A 139 7.03 -5.34 -1.66
CA ARG A 139 8.43 -5.78 -1.72
C ARG A 139 9.33 -4.82 -2.46
N PHE A 140 8.92 -4.31 -3.61
CA PHE A 140 9.79 -3.59 -4.53
C PHE A 140 9.64 -2.07 -4.43
N LEU A 141 8.44 -1.55 -4.19
CA LEU A 141 8.24 -0.13 -4.00
C LEU A 141 8.51 0.28 -2.54
N GLU A 142 7.94 -0.46 -1.59
CA GLU A 142 8.10 -0.16 -0.16
C GLU A 142 9.33 -0.84 0.48
N GLN A 143 10.03 -1.68 -0.26
CA GLN A 143 11.23 -2.40 0.18
C GLN A 143 11.04 -3.19 1.49
N MET A 144 9.81 -3.58 1.80
CA MET A 144 9.49 -4.28 3.05
C MET A 144 10.15 -5.65 3.13
N PRO A 145 10.64 -6.04 4.32
CA PRO A 145 11.08 -7.41 4.57
C PRO A 145 9.88 -8.37 4.55
N TYR A 146 10.11 -9.63 4.20
CA TYR A 146 9.05 -10.63 4.03
C TYR A 146 8.17 -10.82 5.27
N GLN A 147 8.74 -10.68 6.46
CA GLN A 147 8.00 -10.75 7.72
C GLN A 147 6.98 -9.62 7.84
N HIS A 148 7.34 -8.38 7.46
CA HIS A 148 6.45 -7.24 7.44
C HIS A 148 5.35 -7.41 6.38
N ILE A 149 5.70 -7.93 5.19
CA ILE A 149 4.71 -8.25 4.15
C ILE A 149 3.71 -9.30 4.65
N ALA A 150 4.19 -10.36 5.32
CA ALA A 150 3.34 -11.38 5.92
C ALA A 150 2.34 -10.78 6.93
N HIS A 151 2.80 -9.79 7.71
CA HIS A 151 1.96 -9.05 8.65
C HIS A 151 0.91 -8.19 7.93
N VAL A 152 1.30 -7.44 6.89
CA VAL A 152 0.37 -6.61 6.07
C VAL A 152 -0.71 -7.49 5.44
N LEU A 153 -0.30 -8.59 4.80
CA LEU A 153 -1.19 -9.47 4.05
C LEU A 153 -1.95 -10.47 4.94
N ASN A 154 -1.64 -10.50 6.24
CA ASN A 154 -2.20 -11.46 7.21
C ASN A 154 -2.07 -12.91 6.72
N CYS A 155 -0.88 -13.31 6.30
CA CYS A 155 -0.59 -14.65 5.79
C CYS A 155 0.75 -15.18 6.33
N LYS A 156 1.00 -16.48 6.11
CA LYS A 156 2.26 -17.11 6.52
C LYS A 156 3.43 -16.63 5.65
N LEU A 157 4.64 -16.62 6.21
CA LEU A 157 5.87 -16.25 5.50
C LEU A 157 6.11 -17.09 4.23
N GLY A 158 5.78 -18.39 4.29
CA GLY A 158 5.83 -19.27 3.13
C GLY A 158 4.91 -18.82 1.99
N THR A 159 3.73 -18.30 2.34
CA THR A 159 2.78 -17.74 1.36
C THR A 159 3.33 -16.49 0.69
N VAL A 160 4.03 -15.62 1.43
CA VAL A 160 4.70 -14.45 0.84
C VAL A 160 5.76 -14.89 -0.17
N ARG A 161 6.58 -15.90 0.18
CA ARG A 161 7.62 -16.42 -0.71
C ARG A 161 7.04 -16.99 -2.01
N SER A 162 6.01 -17.83 -1.91
CA SER A 162 5.38 -18.43 -3.07
C SER A 162 4.66 -17.39 -3.93
N ARG A 163 3.92 -16.45 -3.34
CA ARG A 163 3.28 -15.35 -4.07
C ARG A 163 4.31 -14.49 -4.81
N LEU A 164 5.41 -14.11 -4.17
CA LEU A 164 6.49 -13.35 -4.81
C LEU A 164 7.12 -14.11 -5.99
N TYR A 165 7.32 -15.40 -5.84
CA TYR A 165 7.85 -16.24 -6.92
C TYR A 165 6.93 -16.21 -8.15
N TYR A 166 5.65 -16.56 -7.96
CA TYR A 166 4.69 -16.58 -9.07
C TYR A 166 4.37 -15.19 -9.60
N ALA A 167 4.32 -14.17 -8.74
CA ALA A 167 4.10 -12.79 -9.15
C ALA A 167 5.21 -12.27 -10.07
N LYS A 168 6.48 -12.61 -9.81
CA LYS A 168 7.60 -12.26 -10.69
C LYS A 168 7.48 -12.93 -12.05
N ILE A 169 7.09 -14.21 -12.10
CA ILE A 169 6.88 -14.94 -13.35
C ILE A 169 5.75 -14.29 -14.14
N ALA A 170 4.64 -13.99 -13.48
CA ALA A 170 3.50 -13.34 -14.12
C ALA A 170 3.84 -11.94 -14.64
N LEU A 171 4.55 -11.12 -13.84
CA LEU A 171 5.00 -9.80 -14.27
C LEU A 171 5.92 -9.87 -15.48
N LYS A 172 6.87 -10.79 -15.49
CA LYS A 172 7.77 -10.99 -16.63
C LYS A 172 6.99 -11.31 -17.90
N LYS A 173 6.00 -12.19 -17.81
CA LYS A 173 5.14 -12.56 -18.94
C LYS A 173 4.34 -11.37 -19.48
N GLU A 174 3.86 -10.47 -18.62
CA GLU A 174 3.16 -9.25 -19.05
C GLU A 174 4.12 -8.25 -19.72
N LEU A 175 5.35 -8.13 -19.21
CA LEU A 175 6.38 -7.25 -19.79
C LEU A 175 6.86 -7.70 -21.19
N GLU A 176 6.76 -8.99 -21.49
CA GLU A 176 7.18 -9.61 -22.77
C GLU A 176 6.09 -9.57 -23.86
N LYS A 177 4.86 -9.11 -23.52
CA LYS A 177 3.76 -8.87 -24.47
C LYS A 177 3.92 -7.53 -25.18
#